data_17cf69fb303d1a6be5ae5fc8f87919ae
#
_entry.id   17cf69fb303d1a6be5ae5fc8f87919ae
#
_cell.length_a   1.000
_cell.length_b   1.000
_cell.length_c   1.000
_cell.angle_alpha   90.00
_cell.angle_beta   90.00
_cell.angle_gamma   90.00
#
_symmetry.space_group_name_H-M   'P 1'
#
loop_
_entity.id
_entity.type
_entity.pdbx_description
1 polymer ?
#
loop_
_entity_poly.entity_id
_entity_poly.type
_entity_poly.pdbx_seq_one_letter_code
_entity_poly.pdbx_strand_id
1 'polypeptide(L)'
;MQLKHLIRHFAVAGLALAAIVPAHAEKTVLSVYTALETDQLKAYQQAFNSAHPDIEIKWTRDSTGIITAKLLAEKAKPVADVIMGVAASSMVVFDREKMLQPYAPANLKALNPRFRSAGATPTWVGMDVWGAAICYNVAEMQKQGLPRIESWKDLLKPEFKGKIVMPNPNSSGTGFLDVTAWLQMFGEKGGWDYMDKLHENIAVYTHSGSKPCVMAGAGEFPVGIAFEYRANVVRSKGAPIDIIFPKEGLGWDMEAIAIVNGTPKLEAARKLADWATTREANELYAKNFAVVAMPGIATRLKYVPNDYEQRLVKNDFQWMAKNRDAILAEWQKRYSTKSEPKK
;
A
#
# COMPACT_ATOMS: atom_id res chain seq x y z
N MET A 1 31.78 -94.05 -25.95
CA MET A 1 31.22 -93.06 -26.88
C MET A 1 30.71 -91.89 -26.03
N GLN A 2 31.42 -90.80 -26.03
CA GLN A 2 31.15 -89.68 -25.17
C GLN A 2 30.49 -88.55 -25.96
N LEU A 3 29.33 -88.07 -25.46
CA LEU A 3 28.62 -86.95 -26.03
C LEU A 3 28.97 -85.69 -25.23
N LYS A 4 29.62 -84.72 -25.85
CA LYS A 4 30.05 -83.43 -25.19
C LYS A 4 28.90 -82.41 -25.31
N HIS A 5 28.40 -81.92 -24.16
CA HIS A 5 27.47 -80.86 -24.09
C HIS A 5 28.15 -79.50 -24.29
N LEU A 6 27.69 -78.74 -25.25
CA LEU A 6 28.07 -77.38 -25.52
C LEU A 6 27.09 -76.43 -24.81
N ILE A 7 27.55 -75.78 -23.74
CA ILE A 7 26.74 -74.70 -23.03
C ILE A 7 27.07 -73.38 -23.69
N ARG A 8 26.08 -72.76 -24.34
CA ARG A 8 26.13 -71.38 -24.84
C ARG A 8 25.70 -70.39 -23.71
N HIS A 9 26.61 -69.54 -23.29
CA HIS A 9 26.32 -68.44 -22.41
C HIS A 9 25.72 -67.26 -23.20
N PHE A 10 24.46 -66.92 -22.95
CA PHE A 10 23.88 -65.66 -23.39
C PHE A 10 24.16 -64.62 -22.33
N ALA A 11 25.01 -63.64 -22.66
CA ALA A 11 25.18 -62.44 -21.86
C ALA A 11 24.03 -61.45 -22.16
N VAL A 12 23.11 -61.27 -21.24
CA VAL A 12 22.09 -60.22 -21.30
C VAL A 12 22.69 -58.94 -20.81
N ALA A 13 23.01 -58.00 -21.71
CA ALA A 13 23.41 -56.65 -21.40
C ALA A 13 22.15 -55.84 -21.03
N GLY A 14 21.89 -55.66 -19.73
CA GLY A 14 20.82 -54.77 -19.23
C GLY A 14 21.23 -53.32 -19.41
N LEU A 15 20.63 -52.61 -20.40
CA LEU A 15 20.70 -51.13 -20.46
C LEU A 15 19.85 -50.56 -19.31
N ALA A 16 20.51 -50.07 -18.27
CA ALA A 16 19.86 -49.24 -17.25
C ALA A 16 19.58 -47.85 -17.86
N LEU A 17 18.35 -47.59 -18.29
CA LEU A 17 17.86 -46.22 -18.56
C LEU A 17 17.79 -45.48 -17.21
N ALA A 18 18.79 -44.66 -16.92
CA ALA A 18 18.71 -43.70 -15.86
C ALA A 18 17.61 -42.66 -16.25
N ALA A 19 16.44 -42.77 -15.65
CA ALA A 19 15.41 -41.74 -15.74
C ALA A 19 15.97 -40.46 -15.10
N ILE A 20 16.31 -39.47 -15.92
CA ILE A 20 16.63 -38.14 -15.49
C ILE A 20 15.30 -37.52 -14.97
N VAL A 21 15.04 -37.68 -13.67
CA VAL A 21 14.00 -36.93 -12.99
C VAL A 21 14.47 -35.49 -13.01
N PRO A 22 13.74 -34.53 -13.64
CA PRO A 22 14.14 -33.14 -13.56
C PRO A 22 14.06 -32.75 -12.08
N ALA A 23 15.21 -32.45 -11.48
CA ALA A 23 15.25 -31.85 -10.16
C ALA A 23 14.49 -30.52 -10.25
N HIS A 24 13.28 -30.45 -9.71
CA HIS A 24 12.62 -29.17 -9.47
C HIS A 24 13.53 -28.42 -8.52
N ALA A 25 14.25 -27.43 -9.03
CA ALA A 25 15.01 -26.52 -8.20
C ALA A 25 14.04 -25.89 -7.17
N GLU A 26 14.39 -26.03 -5.90
CA GLU A 26 13.59 -25.46 -4.81
C GLU A 26 13.47 -23.94 -5.03
N LYS A 27 12.24 -23.43 -5.02
CA LYS A 27 12.01 -22.00 -5.25
C LYS A 27 12.59 -21.17 -4.10
N THR A 28 13.19 -20.04 -4.44
CA THR A 28 13.57 -19.05 -3.43
C THR A 28 12.32 -18.36 -2.89
N VAL A 29 12.02 -18.54 -1.61
CA VAL A 29 10.87 -17.90 -0.95
C VAL A 29 11.25 -16.52 -0.41
N LEU A 30 10.68 -15.44 -0.96
CA LEU A 30 10.82 -14.09 -0.44
C LEU A 30 9.73 -13.77 0.59
N SER A 31 10.13 -13.33 1.78
CA SER A 31 9.23 -12.76 2.77
C SER A 31 9.01 -11.28 2.44
N VAL A 32 7.80 -10.92 1.99
CA VAL A 32 7.46 -9.55 1.57
C VAL A 32 6.41 -8.96 2.49
N TYR A 33 6.76 -7.85 3.16
CA TYR A 33 5.83 -7.12 4.00
C TYR A 33 5.14 -6.03 3.20
N THR A 34 3.81 -5.92 3.33
CA THR A 34 3.00 -5.08 2.44
C THR A 34 1.80 -4.46 3.14
N ALA A 35 1.42 -3.28 2.67
CA ALA A 35 0.14 -2.64 2.97
C ALA A 35 -0.80 -2.58 1.75
N LEU A 36 -0.41 -3.15 0.61
CA LEU A 36 -1.26 -3.30 -0.57
C LEU A 36 -2.61 -3.93 -0.20
N GLU A 37 -3.66 -3.53 -0.88
CA GLU A 37 -4.96 -4.15 -0.71
C GLU A 37 -4.97 -5.59 -1.24
N THR A 38 -5.73 -6.47 -0.60
CA THR A 38 -5.73 -7.91 -0.93
C THR A 38 -6.14 -8.22 -2.36
N ASP A 39 -6.98 -7.37 -2.95
CA ASP A 39 -7.44 -7.48 -4.34
C ASP A 39 -6.36 -7.08 -5.37
N GLN A 40 -5.28 -6.40 -4.97
CA GLN A 40 -4.11 -6.09 -5.80
C GLN A 40 -3.07 -7.20 -5.83
N LEU A 41 -2.86 -7.90 -4.69
CA LEU A 41 -1.76 -8.84 -4.49
C LEU A 41 -1.71 -9.95 -5.53
N LYS A 42 -2.87 -10.53 -5.88
CA LYS A 42 -2.95 -11.65 -6.83
C LYS A 42 -2.42 -11.27 -8.21
N ALA A 43 -2.80 -10.09 -8.71
CA ALA A 43 -2.38 -9.64 -10.04
C ALA A 43 -0.88 -9.35 -10.08
N TYR A 44 -0.34 -8.70 -9.04
CA TYR A 44 1.09 -8.39 -8.96
C TYR A 44 1.93 -9.65 -8.81
N GLN A 45 1.52 -10.57 -7.96
CA GLN A 45 2.21 -11.86 -7.81
C GLN A 45 2.19 -12.70 -9.09
N GLN A 46 1.06 -12.77 -9.79
CA GLN A 46 0.97 -13.52 -11.05
C GLN A 46 1.89 -12.95 -12.13
N ALA A 47 1.93 -11.63 -12.30
CA ALA A 47 2.80 -10.99 -13.27
C ALA A 47 4.28 -11.19 -12.91
N PHE A 48 4.66 -10.99 -11.65
CA PHE A 48 6.02 -11.25 -11.18
C PHE A 48 6.43 -12.72 -11.38
N ASN A 49 5.60 -13.67 -10.97
CA ASN A 49 5.91 -15.10 -11.07
C ASN A 49 6.00 -15.58 -12.52
N SER A 50 5.29 -14.92 -13.47
CA SER A 50 5.43 -15.22 -14.91
C SER A 50 6.83 -14.91 -15.43
N ALA A 51 7.44 -13.83 -14.93
CA ALA A 51 8.81 -13.43 -15.27
C ALA A 51 9.88 -14.17 -14.44
N HIS A 52 9.54 -14.58 -13.22
CA HIS A 52 10.45 -15.19 -12.25
C HIS A 52 9.81 -16.42 -11.59
N PRO A 53 9.66 -17.55 -12.31
CA PRO A 53 9.01 -18.76 -11.81
C PRO A 53 9.81 -19.47 -10.72
N ASP A 54 11.10 -19.15 -10.59
CA ASP A 54 12.05 -19.62 -9.58
C ASP A 54 11.90 -18.93 -8.20
N ILE A 55 11.04 -17.89 -8.10
CA ILE A 55 10.82 -17.14 -6.87
C ILE A 55 9.35 -17.26 -6.44
N GLU A 56 9.15 -17.55 -5.16
CA GLU A 56 7.84 -17.52 -4.51
C GLU A 56 7.76 -16.31 -3.57
N ILE A 57 6.67 -15.54 -3.64
CA ILE A 57 6.41 -14.45 -2.70
C ILE A 57 5.51 -14.93 -1.57
N LYS A 58 5.98 -14.81 -0.34
CA LYS A 58 5.18 -15.00 0.87
C LYS A 58 4.83 -13.63 1.46
N TRP A 59 3.59 -13.22 1.26
CA TRP A 59 3.09 -11.94 1.75
C TRP A 59 2.79 -11.96 3.25
N THR A 60 3.26 -10.93 3.95
CA THR A 60 2.75 -10.53 5.27
C THR A 60 2.05 -9.19 5.11
N ARG A 61 0.72 -9.20 5.18
CA ARG A 61 -0.12 -8.05 4.87
C ARG A 61 -0.82 -7.51 6.10
N ASP A 62 -0.70 -6.19 6.32
CA ASP A 62 -1.54 -5.42 7.23
C ASP A 62 -1.57 -3.94 6.78
N SER A 63 -2.28 -3.07 7.50
CA SER A 63 -2.27 -1.63 7.25
C SER A 63 -0.89 -1.01 7.53
N THR A 64 -0.56 0.08 6.82
CA THR A 64 0.77 0.71 6.86
C THR A 64 1.31 0.95 8.26
N GLY A 65 0.49 1.47 9.18
CA GLY A 65 0.95 1.75 10.55
C GLY A 65 1.35 0.48 11.30
N ILE A 66 0.62 -0.61 11.12
CA ILE A 66 0.90 -1.92 11.73
C ILE A 66 2.18 -2.52 11.13
N ILE A 67 2.31 -2.53 9.80
CA ILE A 67 3.53 -3.00 9.11
C ILE A 67 4.74 -2.17 9.52
N THR A 68 4.58 -0.84 9.66
CA THR A 68 5.66 0.05 10.11
C THR A 68 6.11 -0.30 11.52
N ALA A 69 5.18 -0.45 12.45
CA ALA A 69 5.50 -0.82 13.82
C ALA A 69 6.17 -2.20 13.92
N LYS A 70 5.68 -3.17 13.13
CA LYS A 70 6.24 -4.53 13.07
C LYS A 70 7.69 -4.51 12.56
N LEU A 71 7.97 -3.82 11.46
CA LEU A 71 9.32 -3.69 10.90
C LEU A 71 10.28 -3.03 11.90
N LEU A 72 9.86 -1.95 12.55
CA LEU A 72 10.67 -1.28 13.57
C LEU A 72 10.97 -2.19 14.77
N ALA A 73 10.01 -3.00 15.21
CA ALA A 73 10.21 -3.97 16.28
C ALA A 73 11.19 -5.09 15.89
N GLU A 74 11.22 -5.46 14.61
CA GLU A 74 12.07 -6.51 14.06
C GLU A 74 13.46 -6.00 13.58
N LYS A 75 13.78 -4.69 13.72
CA LYS A 75 14.97 -4.08 13.11
C LYS A 75 16.30 -4.76 13.50
N ALA A 76 16.38 -5.32 14.71
CA ALA A 76 17.59 -6.02 15.18
C ALA A 76 17.77 -7.41 14.54
N LYS A 77 16.66 -8.03 14.10
CA LYS A 77 16.64 -9.33 13.43
C LYS A 77 15.51 -9.35 12.40
N PRO A 78 15.70 -8.73 11.23
CA PRO A 78 14.67 -8.62 10.22
C PRO A 78 14.16 -9.98 9.74
N VAL A 79 12.84 -10.10 9.57
CA VAL A 79 12.15 -11.27 9.01
C VAL A 79 11.79 -11.04 7.55
N ALA A 80 11.49 -9.80 7.19
CA ALA A 80 11.19 -9.41 5.83
C ALA A 80 12.46 -9.36 4.97
N ASP A 81 12.36 -9.82 3.72
CA ASP A 81 13.39 -9.64 2.69
C ASP A 81 13.14 -8.35 1.89
N VAL A 82 11.87 -8.05 1.64
CA VAL A 82 11.41 -6.89 0.85
C VAL A 82 10.21 -6.24 1.53
N ILE A 83 10.13 -4.94 1.41
CA ILE A 83 8.95 -4.13 1.74
C ILE A 83 8.37 -3.66 0.41
N MET A 84 7.10 -3.92 0.11
CA MET A 84 6.46 -3.50 -1.14
C MET A 84 5.05 -2.98 -0.90
N GLY A 85 4.73 -1.80 -1.44
CA GLY A 85 3.41 -1.17 -1.27
C GLY A 85 3.17 -0.68 0.16
N VAL A 86 4.21 -0.17 0.82
CA VAL A 86 4.11 0.54 2.10
C VAL A 86 4.41 2.01 1.84
N ALA A 87 3.80 2.90 2.61
CA ALA A 87 3.91 4.35 2.47
C ALA A 87 5.36 4.86 2.41
N ALA A 88 5.66 5.76 1.48
CA ALA A 88 6.97 6.42 1.37
C ALA A 88 7.33 7.20 2.64
N SER A 89 6.36 7.78 3.33
CA SER A 89 6.57 8.39 4.65
C SER A 89 7.15 7.39 5.67
N SER A 90 6.74 6.11 5.62
CA SER A 90 7.32 5.03 6.43
C SER A 90 8.69 4.59 5.92
N MET A 91 8.90 4.58 4.58
CA MET A 91 10.24 4.29 4.01
C MET A 91 11.29 5.29 4.49
N VAL A 92 10.93 6.58 4.63
CA VAL A 92 11.82 7.60 5.20
C VAL A 92 12.17 7.30 6.66
N VAL A 93 11.24 6.74 7.44
CA VAL A 93 11.54 6.28 8.82
C VAL A 93 12.54 5.12 8.79
N PHE A 94 12.30 4.10 7.98
CA PHE A 94 13.18 2.94 7.87
C PHE A 94 14.57 3.31 7.35
N ASP A 95 14.67 4.27 6.44
CA ASP A 95 15.94 4.77 5.91
C ASP A 95 16.78 5.46 7.00
N ARG A 96 16.16 6.29 7.84
CA ARG A 96 16.80 6.90 9.02
C ARG A 96 17.31 5.86 10.00
N GLU A 97 16.59 4.76 10.16
CA GLU A 97 16.95 3.62 11.01
C GLU A 97 17.97 2.67 10.34
N LYS A 98 18.45 3.00 9.11
CA LYS A 98 19.40 2.20 8.31
C LYS A 98 18.93 0.78 8.03
N MET A 99 17.62 0.59 7.93
CA MET A 99 16.99 -0.70 7.70
C MET A 99 16.90 -1.08 6.22
N LEU A 100 17.18 -0.15 5.30
CA LEU A 100 17.02 -0.33 3.88
C LEU A 100 18.37 -0.51 3.17
N GLN A 101 18.44 -1.48 2.23
CA GLN A 101 19.57 -1.73 1.36
C GLN A 101 19.57 -0.76 0.20
N PRO A 102 20.62 0.06 -0.01
CA PRO A 102 20.72 0.87 -1.23
C PRO A 102 20.73 -0.01 -2.48
N TYR A 103 19.82 0.27 -3.41
CA TYR A 103 19.73 -0.43 -4.69
C TYR A 103 19.10 0.46 -5.76
N ALA A 104 19.72 0.51 -6.92
CA ALA A 104 19.19 1.20 -8.10
C ALA A 104 18.56 0.17 -9.05
N PRO A 105 17.22 0.01 -9.07
CA PRO A 105 16.55 -0.91 -9.99
C PRO A 105 16.85 -0.59 -11.45
N ALA A 106 16.82 -1.61 -12.31
CA ALA A 106 17.21 -1.51 -13.71
C ALA A 106 16.50 -0.38 -14.48
N ASN A 107 15.22 -0.13 -14.17
CA ASN A 107 14.40 0.88 -14.84
C ASN A 107 14.33 2.23 -14.10
N LEU A 108 15.17 2.46 -13.08
CA LEU A 108 15.13 3.66 -12.24
C LEU A 108 15.15 4.97 -13.05
N LYS A 109 15.92 5.01 -14.16
CA LYS A 109 16.06 6.21 -15.01
C LYS A 109 14.79 6.53 -15.81
N ALA A 110 13.91 5.55 -16.02
CA ALA A 110 12.64 5.73 -16.71
C ALA A 110 11.53 6.28 -15.81
N LEU A 111 11.73 6.26 -14.49
CA LEU A 111 10.76 6.74 -13.52
C LEU A 111 10.89 8.26 -13.30
N ASN A 112 9.78 8.88 -12.90
CA ASN A 112 9.81 10.28 -12.46
C ASN A 112 10.71 10.39 -11.21
N PRO A 113 11.70 11.32 -11.21
CA PRO A 113 12.66 11.45 -10.11
C PRO A 113 12.06 11.66 -8.71
N ARG A 114 10.83 12.16 -8.61
CA ARG A 114 10.14 12.31 -7.31
C ARG A 114 9.77 10.99 -6.64
N PHE A 115 9.77 9.88 -7.40
CA PHE A 115 9.42 8.54 -6.91
C PHE A 115 10.64 7.75 -6.40
N ARG A 116 11.54 8.40 -5.69
CA ARG A 116 12.68 7.71 -5.08
C ARG A 116 13.24 8.49 -3.90
N SER A 117 13.95 7.78 -3.02
CA SER A 117 14.73 8.45 -1.98
C SER A 117 15.85 9.30 -2.57
N ALA A 118 16.30 10.29 -1.80
CA ALA A 118 17.43 11.14 -2.17
C ALA A 118 18.75 10.33 -2.21
N GLY A 119 19.74 10.84 -2.94
CA GLY A 119 21.05 10.25 -3.05
C GLY A 119 21.33 9.61 -4.43
N ALA A 120 22.59 9.23 -4.66
CA ALA A 120 23.02 8.64 -5.93
C ALA A 120 22.43 7.24 -6.17
N THR A 121 22.34 6.44 -5.11
CA THR A 121 21.68 5.13 -5.10
C THR A 121 20.51 5.20 -4.11
N PRO A 122 19.26 5.07 -4.58
CA PRO A 122 18.11 5.14 -3.69
C PRO A 122 18.04 3.95 -2.74
N THR A 123 17.44 4.14 -1.57
CA THR A 123 17.12 3.09 -0.61
C THR A 123 15.71 2.57 -0.78
N TRP A 124 14.82 3.35 -1.42
CA TRP A 124 13.48 2.96 -1.80
C TRP A 124 13.05 3.65 -3.09
N VAL A 125 12.09 3.06 -3.79
CA VAL A 125 11.50 3.58 -5.03
C VAL A 125 9.98 3.54 -4.91
N GLY A 126 9.31 4.64 -5.26
CA GLY A 126 7.85 4.74 -5.31
C GLY A 126 7.28 3.98 -6.51
N MET A 127 6.06 3.52 -6.35
CA MET A 127 5.29 2.77 -7.34
C MET A 127 4.17 3.62 -7.93
N ASP A 128 3.37 4.20 -7.08
CA ASP A 128 2.19 5.02 -7.39
C ASP A 128 1.89 5.99 -6.25
N VAL A 129 0.86 6.82 -6.44
CA VAL A 129 0.37 7.78 -5.45
C VAL A 129 -1.07 7.43 -5.10
N TRP A 130 -1.37 7.35 -3.81
CA TRP A 130 -2.74 7.36 -3.33
C TRP A 130 -3.03 8.62 -2.51
N GLY A 131 -4.27 9.10 -2.57
CA GLY A 131 -4.66 10.31 -1.86
C GLY A 131 -6.02 10.21 -1.21
N ALA A 132 -6.27 11.13 -0.29
CA ALA A 132 -7.49 11.22 0.47
C ALA A 132 -8.72 11.38 -0.44
N ALA A 133 -9.82 10.73 -0.06
CA ALA A 133 -11.13 10.90 -0.67
C ALA A 133 -12.22 10.70 0.37
N ILE A 134 -13.34 11.40 0.22
CA ILE A 134 -14.51 11.20 1.04
C ILE A 134 -15.54 10.40 0.25
N CYS A 135 -15.96 9.26 0.79
CA CYS A 135 -17.10 8.49 0.31
C CYS A 135 -18.35 8.94 1.04
N TYR A 136 -19.33 9.48 0.34
CA TYR A 136 -20.62 9.71 0.96
C TYR A 136 -21.73 8.90 0.30
N ASN A 137 -22.55 8.26 1.11
CA ASN A 137 -23.68 7.48 0.61
C ASN A 137 -24.82 8.41 0.23
N VAL A 138 -25.15 8.47 -1.07
CA VAL A 138 -26.16 9.39 -1.61
C VAL A 138 -27.54 9.14 -1.00
N ALA A 139 -27.92 7.87 -0.83
CA ALA A 139 -29.22 7.50 -0.28
C ALA A 139 -29.34 7.89 1.20
N GLU A 140 -28.30 7.61 2.02
CA GLU A 140 -28.29 7.97 3.44
C GLU A 140 -28.21 9.49 3.64
N MET A 141 -27.42 10.20 2.82
CA MET A 141 -27.37 11.66 2.85
C MET A 141 -28.74 12.29 2.59
N GLN A 142 -29.44 11.80 1.57
CA GLN A 142 -30.79 12.27 1.23
C GLN A 142 -31.82 11.93 2.31
N LYS A 143 -31.83 10.68 2.78
CA LYS A 143 -32.76 10.19 3.83
C LYS A 143 -32.62 10.97 5.13
N GLN A 144 -31.40 11.37 5.49
CA GLN A 144 -31.11 12.10 6.73
C GLN A 144 -31.09 13.61 6.56
N GLY A 145 -31.36 14.14 5.36
CA GLY A 145 -31.36 15.58 5.06
C GLY A 145 -29.99 16.23 5.28
N LEU A 146 -28.88 15.51 5.04
CA LEU A 146 -27.54 16.00 5.31
C LEU A 146 -27.06 16.97 4.22
N PRO A 147 -26.31 18.02 4.59
CA PRO A 147 -25.82 19.01 3.64
C PRO A 147 -24.75 18.42 2.72
N ARG A 148 -24.65 18.97 1.50
CA ARG A 148 -23.60 18.60 0.54
C ARG A 148 -22.21 18.87 1.10
N ILE A 149 -21.27 17.97 0.76
CA ILE A 149 -19.86 18.06 1.13
C ILE A 149 -19.06 18.44 -0.13
N GLU A 150 -18.22 19.48 -0.05
CA GLU A 150 -17.31 19.92 -1.11
C GLU A 150 -15.89 20.22 -0.55
N SER A 151 -15.79 20.31 0.77
CA SER A 151 -14.59 20.73 1.48
C SER A 151 -14.37 19.92 2.75
N TRP A 152 -13.15 19.92 3.26
CA TRP A 152 -12.86 19.37 4.59
C TRP A 152 -13.65 20.09 5.69
N LYS A 153 -13.85 21.40 5.54
CA LYS A 153 -14.60 22.22 6.52
C LYS A 153 -16.07 21.86 6.58
N ASP A 154 -16.66 21.36 5.50
CA ASP A 154 -18.06 20.91 5.51
C ASP A 154 -18.30 19.77 6.49
N LEU A 155 -17.28 18.93 6.75
CA LEU A 155 -17.37 17.83 7.72
C LEU A 155 -17.51 18.32 9.18
N LEU A 156 -17.28 19.60 9.43
CA LEU A 156 -17.41 20.20 10.76
C LEU A 156 -18.85 20.65 11.09
N LYS A 157 -19.79 20.59 10.12
CA LYS A 157 -21.18 20.98 10.33
C LYS A 157 -21.84 20.06 11.37
N PRO A 158 -22.63 20.62 12.29
CA PRO A 158 -23.22 19.85 13.40
C PRO A 158 -24.17 18.74 12.95
N GLU A 159 -24.72 18.83 11.73
CA GLU A 159 -25.58 17.81 11.13
C GLU A 159 -24.87 16.48 10.95
N PHE A 160 -23.54 16.49 10.89
CA PHE A 160 -22.70 15.28 10.77
C PHE A 160 -22.33 14.62 12.10
N LYS A 161 -22.82 15.13 13.24
CA LYS A 161 -22.48 14.59 14.56
C LYS A 161 -22.71 13.07 14.65
N GLY A 162 -21.65 12.29 14.90
CA GLY A 162 -21.70 10.84 14.99
C GLY A 162 -21.99 10.11 13.66
N LYS A 163 -21.78 10.76 12.51
CA LYS A 163 -22.12 10.21 11.19
C LYS A 163 -20.91 9.98 10.27
N ILE A 164 -19.73 10.34 10.73
CA ILE A 164 -18.49 10.20 9.96
C ILE A 164 -17.65 9.06 10.53
N VAL A 165 -17.13 8.19 9.67
CA VAL A 165 -16.10 7.22 10.01
C VAL A 165 -14.80 7.58 9.33
N MET A 166 -13.68 7.36 10.04
CA MET A 166 -12.34 7.76 9.60
C MET A 166 -11.31 6.69 10.00
N PRO A 167 -10.21 6.50 9.26
CA PRO A 167 -9.14 5.61 9.68
C PRO A 167 -8.37 6.17 10.87
N ASN A 168 -7.94 5.29 11.78
CA ASN A 168 -7.04 5.63 12.88
C ASN A 168 -5.61 5.79 12.34
N PRO A 169 -4.92 6.93 12.53
CA PRO A 169 -3.57 7.18 12.00
C PRO A 169 -2.48 6.28 12.61
N ASN A 170 -2.71 5.72 13.80
CA ASN A 170 -1.75 4.80 14.42
C ASN A 170 -1.66 3.46 13.69
N SER A 171 -2.75 3.00 13.09
CA SER A 171 -2.80 1.73 12.34
C SER A 171 -2.82 1.94 10.83
N SER A 172 -3.44 3.00 10.34
CA SER A 172 -3.71 3.23 8.91
C SER A 172 -2.79 4.31 8.32
N GLY A 173 -2.15 4.01 7.19
CA GLY A 173 -1.45 5.02 6.38
C GLY A 173 -2.39 6.10 5.88
N THR A 174 -3.64 5.77 5.51
CA THR A 174 -4.66 6.74 5.11
C THR A 174 -5.01 7.69 6.26
N GLY A 175 -5.22 7.18 7.48
CA GLY A 175 -5.42 8.06 8.63
C GLY A 175 -4.22 8.97 8.90
N PHE A 176 -3.00 8.45 8.72
CA PHE A 176 -1.79 9.24 8.93
C PHE A 176 -1.60 10.33 7.86
N LEU A 177 -1.85 10.03 6.58
CA LEU A 177 -1.79 11.03 5.52
C LEU A 177 -2.83 12.15 5.70
N ASP A 178 -4.04 11.83 6.17
CA ASP A 178 -5.08 12.84 6.45
C ASP A 178 -4.63 13.80 7.55
N VAL A 179 -4.22 13.24 8.70
CA VAL A 179 -3.74 14.04 9.86
C VAL A 179 -2.57 14.93 9.47
N THR A 180 -1.57 14.38 8.80
CA THR A 180 -0.38 15.14 8.39
C THR A 180 -0.69 16.18 7.32
N ALA A 181 -1.64 15.92 6.42
CA ALA A 181 -2.09 16.88 5.43
C ALA A 181 -2.81 18.07 6.09
N TRP A 182 -3.72 17.81 7.03
CA TRP A 182 -4.40 18.89 7.74
C TRP A 182 -3.43 19.75 8.56
N LEU A 183 -2.42 19.13 9.20
CA LEU A 183 -1.36 19.86 9.90
C LEU A 183 -0.52 20.72 8.94
N GLN A 184 -0.21 20.22 7.73
CA GLN A 184 0.55 20.96 6.73
C GLN A 184 -0.28 22.05 6.05
N MET A 185 -1.58 21.80 5.75
CA MET A 185 -2.47 22.76 5.10
C MET A 185 -2.90 23.90 6.02
N PHE A 186 -3.24 23.59 7.26
CA PHE A 186 -3.83 24.58 8.19
C PHE A 186 -2.82 25.09 9.23
N GLY A 187 -1.57 24.62 9.18
CA GLY A 187 -0.57 24.83 10.22
C GLY A 187 -0.84 23.96 11.45
N GLU A 188 0.16 23.82 12.32
CA GLU A 188 0.08 22.90 13.47
C GLU A 188 -1.15 23.18 14.33
N LYS A 189 -1.30 24.42 14.81
CA LYS A 189 -2.47 24.80 15.63
C LYS A 189 -3.78 24.63 14.88
N GLY A 190 -3.86 25.14 13.64
CA GLY A 190 -5.08 25.07 12.84
C GLY A 190 -5.49 23.64 12.48
N GLY A 191 -4.53 22.76 12.26
CA GLY A 191 -4.78 21.34 12.00
C GLY A 191 -5.35 20.62 13.23
N TRP A 192 -4.79 20.87 14.42
CA TRP A 192 -5.35 20.31 15.65
C TRP A 192 -6.73 20.90 15.97
N ASP A 193 -6.93 22.22 15.84
CA ASP A 193 -8.23 22.86 16.03
C ASP A 193 -9.30 22.30 15.06
N TYR A 194 -8.90 21.97 13.82
CA TYR A 194 -9.76 21.29 12.84
C TYR A 194 -10.15 19.90 13.31
N MET A 195 -9.16 19.10 13.73
CA MET A 195 -9.38 17.71 14.18
C MET A 195 -10.20 17.64 15.48
N ASP A 196 -10.03 18.58 16.40
CA ASP A 196 -10.85 18.68 17.62
C ASP A 196 -12.34 18.82 17.28
N LYS A 197 -12.65 19.69 16.30
CA LYS A 197 -14.02 19.88 15.81
C LYS A 197 -14.53 18.68 15.02
N LEU A 198 -13.69 18.11 14.16
CA LEU A 198 -14.04 16.92 13.37
C LEU A 198 -14.35 15.72 14.29
N HIS A 199 -13.61 15.58 15.38
CA HIS A 199 -13.81 14.51 16.35
C HIS A 199 -15.23 14.48 16.92
N GLU A 200 -15.88 15.62 17.11
CA GLU A 200 -17.29 15.69 17.54
C GLU A 200 -18.21 14.92 16.58
N ASN A 201 -17.90 14.98 15.28
CA ASN A 201 -18.68 14.38 14.20
C ASN A 201 -18.28 12.93 13.87
N ILE A 202 -17.10 12.48 14.33
CA ILE A 202 -16.66 11.10 14.16
C ILE A 202 -17.47 10.14 15.05
N ALA A 203 -17.97 9.07 14.44
CA ALA A 203 -18.60 7.95 15.12
C ALA A 203 -17.54 6.94 15.61
N VAL A 204 -16.61 6.56 14.72
CA VAL A 204 -15.58 5.57 15.00
C VAL A 204 -14.34 5.79 14.14
N TYR A 205 -13.17 5.53 14.73
CA TYR A 205 -11.90 5.43 14.01
C TYR A 205 -11.57 3.97 13.75
N THR A 206 -11.47 3.59 12.47
CA THR A 206 -11.25 2.21 12.02
C THR A 206 -9.76 1.86 11.92
N HIS A 207 -9.38 0.60 12.10
CA HIS A 207 -7.99 0.17 11.87
C HIS A 207 -7.56 0.23 10.42
N SER A 208 -8.48 -0.09 9.49
CA SER A 208 -8.22 -0.12 8.06
C SER A 208 -8.55 1.20 7.39
N GLY A 209 -7.69 1.66 6.48
CA GLY A 209 -7.94 2.84 5.64
C GLY A 209 -9.08 2.65 4.64
N SER A 210 -9.36 1.42 4.25
CA SER A 210 -10.43 1.05 3.30
C SER A 210 -11.81 0.94 3.94
N LYS A 211 -11.88 0.57 5.23
CA LYS A 211 -13.12 0.25 5.92
C LYS A 211 -14.15 1.39 5.93
N PRO A 212 -13.77 2.67 6.14
CA PRO A 212 -14.73 3.77 6.14
C PRO A 212 -15.54 3.88 4.84
N CYS A 213 -14.89 3.75 3.69
CA CYS A 213 -15.59 3.80 2.40
C CYS A 213 -16.47 2.55 2.18
N VAL A 214 -16.05 1.38 2.66
CA VAL A 214 -16.87 0.16 2.60
C VAL A 214 -18.13 0.32 3.45
N MET A 215 -18.00 0.87 4.67
CA MET A 215 -19.14 1.14 5.57
C MET A 215 -20.08 2.18 4.97
N ALA A 216 -19.55 3.24 4.36
CA ALA A 216 -20.37 4.21 3.64
C ALA A 216 -21.09 3.55 2.44
N GLY A 217 -20.38 2.72 1.67
CA GLY A 217 -20.96 1.97 0.55
C GLY A 217 -22.09 1.03 0.95
N ALA A 218 -22.00 0.43 2.11
CA ALA A 218 -23.02 -0.44 2.69
C ALA A 218 -24.20 0.31 3.35
N GLY A 219 -24.10 1.64 3.50
CA GLY A 219 -25.10 2.45 4.17
C GLY A 219 -25.07 2.37 5.70
N GLU A 220 -24.01 1.81 6.28
CA GLU A 220 -23.85 1.77 7.74
C GLU A 220 -23.59 3.18 8.32
N PHE A 221 -22.90 4.01 7.55
CA PHE A 221 -22.66 5.42 7.85
C PHE A 221 -22.83 6.26 6.59
N PRO A 222 -23.33 7.49 6.69
CA PRO A 222 -23.50 8.35 5.52
C PRO A 222 -22.17 8.84 4.94
N VAL A 223 -21.10 8.95 5.75
CA VAL A 223 -19.81 9.53 5.34
C VAL A 223 -18.64 8.69 5.84
N GLY A 224 -17.72 8.34 4.92
CA GLY A 224 -16.46 7.70 5.21
C GLY A 224 -15.28 8.47 4.64
N ILE A 225 -14.31 8.85 5.47
CA ILE A 225 -13.01 9.36 5.01
C ILE A 225 -12.14 8.16 4.67
N ALA A 226 -11.63 8.11 3.44
CA ALA A 226 -10.85 6.99 2.93
C ALA A 226 -9.84 7.47 1.86
N PHE A 227 -9.59 6.71 0.83
CA PHE A 227 -8.70 7.07 -0.27
C PHE A 227 -9.30 6.67 -1.63
N GLU A 228 -8.83 7.31 -2.69
CA GLU A 228 -9.46 7.30 -4.01
C GLU A 228 -9.56 5.90 -4.62
N TYR A 229 -8.52 5.04 -4.46
CA TYR A 229 -8.57 3.67 -4.97
C TYR A 229 -9.75 2.91 -4.38
N ARG A 230 -9.88 2.88 -3.04
CA ARG A 230 -11.00 2.16 -2.40
C ARG A 230 -12.34 2.77 -2.74
N ALA A 231 -12.44 4.09 -2.80
CA ALA A 231 -13.64 4.80 -3.22
C ALA A 231 -14.05 4.42 -4.64
N ASN A 232 -13.10 4.42 -5.59
CA ASN A 232 -13.33 4.02 -6.97
C ASN A 232 -13.78 2.54 -7.08
N VAL A 233 -13.17 1.62 -6.33
CA VAL A 233 -13.55 0.21 -6.30
C VAL A 233 -14.97 0.01 -5.76
N VAL A 234 -15.31 0.64 -4.63
CA VAL A 234 -16.62 0.50 -3.99
C VAL A 234 -17.72 1.04 -4.91
N ARG A 235 -17.49 2.22 -5.51
CA ARG A 235 -18.45 2.82 -6.46
C ARG A 235 -18.58 1.99 -7.75
N SER A 236 -17.48 1.46 -8.28
CA SER A 236 -17.47 0.62 -9.49
C SER A 236 -18.22 -0.70 -9.31
N LYS A 237 -18.34 -1.18 -8.08
CA LYS A 237 -19.15 -2.36 -7.71
C LYS A 237 -20.63 -2.04 -7.53
N GLY A 238 -21.06 -0.79 -7.78
CA GLY A 238 -22.46 -0.39 -7.76
C GLY A 238 -22.95 0.16 -6.42
N ALA A 239 -22.06 0.39 -5.43
CA ALA A 239 -22.48 1.03 -4.19
C ALA A 239 -22.99 2.47 -4.45
N PRO A 240 -24.06 2.92 -3.77
CA PRO A 240 -24.68 4.22 -3.99
C PRO A 240 -23.87 5.34 -3.31
N ILE A 241 -22.59 5.44 -3.65
CA ILE A 241 -21.72 6.48 -3.11
C ILE A 241 -21.30 7.48 -4.18
N ASP A 242 -21.14 8.73 -3.78
CA ASP A 242 -20.32 9.71 -4.49
C ASP A 242 -18.95 9.82 -3.82
N ILE A 243 -17.96 10.22 -4.63
CA ILE A 243 -16.58 10.40 -4.19
C ILE A 243 -16.28 11.89 -4.24
N ILE A 244 -15.94 12.46 -3.09
CA ILE A 244 -15.59 13.86 -2.98
C ILE A 244 -14.07 13.99 -2.80
N PHE A 245 -13.51 14.87 -3.60
CA PHE A 245 -12.14 15.34 -3.51
C PHE A 245 -12.17 16.78 -2.98
N PRO A 246 -11.93 17.01 -1.68
CA PRO A 246 -12.07 18.31 -1.04
C PRO A 246 -11.27 19.42 -1.73
N LYS A 247 -11.91 20.59 -1.85
CA LYS A 247 -11.36 21.72 -2.63
C LYS A 247 -10.11 22.36 -2.03
N GLU A 248 -9.86 22.19 -0.74
CA GLU A 248 -8.66 22.71 -0.09
C GLU A 248 -7.40 21.93 -0.47
N GLY A 249 -7.56 20.74 -1.00
CA GLY A 249 -6.49 19.83 -1.38
C GLY A 249 -6.55 18.48 -0.70
N LEU A 250 -5.79 17.54 -1.23
CA LEU A 250 -5.79 16.14 -0.82
C LEU A 250 -4.47 15.80 -0.14
N GLY A 251 -4.53 15.27 1.07
CA GLY A 251 -3.43 14.52 1.63
C GLY A 251 -3.10 13.32 0.75
N TRP A 252 -1.84 12.97 0.64
CA TRP A 252 -1.40 11.87 -0.21
C TRP A 252 -0.09 11.25 0.30
N ASP A 253 0.17 10.01 -0.14
CA ASP A 253 1.45 9.34 0.05
C ASP A 253 1.76 8.52 -1.22
N MET A 254 2.90 7.84 -1.26
CA MET A 254 3.26 6.90 -2.33
C MET A 254 3.31 5.49 -1.76
N GLU A 255 2.82 4.51 -2.51
CA GLU A 255 3.26 3.14 -2.30
C GLU A 255 4.70 3.01 -2.78
N ALA A 256 5.55 2.34 -2.03
CA ALA A 256 6.96 2.23 -2.35
C ALA A 256 7.49 0.81 -2.11
N ILE A 257 8.59 0.48 -2.81
CA ILE A 257 9.34 -0.76 -2.64
C ILE A 257 10.74 -0.47 -2.13
N ALA A 258 11.23 -1.34 -1.22
CA ALA A 258 12.58 -1.31 -0.68
C ALA A 258 13.06 -2.73 -0.37
N ILE A 259 14.35 -2.96 -0.49
CA ILE A 259 15.02 -4.18 -0.04
C ILE A 259 15.43 -3.98 1.42
N VAL A 260 15.17 -4.96 2.26
CA VAL A 260 15.58 -4.92 3.67
C VAL A 260 17.09 -5.17 3.77
N ASN A 261 17.77 -4.32 4.51
CA ASN A 261 19.22 -4.43 4.70
C ASN A 261 19.58 -5.74 5.40
N GLY A 262 20.59 -6.44 4.88
CA GLY A 262 21.06 -7.71 5.43
C GLY A 262 20.23 -8.94 5.05
N THR A 263 19.28 -8.84 4.12
CA THR A 263 18.57 -10.03 3.62
C THR A 263 19.55 -11.05 3.01
N PRO A 264 19.45 -12.34 3.36
CA PRO A 264 20.26 -13.38 2.74
C PRO A 264 19.84 -13.72 1.30
N LYS A 265 18.69 -13.18 0.84
CA LYS A 265 18.08 -13.46 -0.48
C LYS A 265 18.20 -12.25 -1.41
N LEU A 266 19.32 -11.54 -1.34
CA LEU A 266 19.53 -10.25 -2.01
C LEU A 266 19.25 -10.30 -3.52
N GLU A 267 19.68 -11.35 -4.22
CA GLU A 267 19.47 -11.47 -5.67
C GLU A 267 17.99 -11.63 -6.04
N ALA A 268 17.24 -12.42 -5.28
CA ALA A 268 15.79 -12.55 -5.48
C ALA A 268 15.06 -11.25 -5.14
N ALA A 269 15.50 -10.56 -4.07
CA ALA A 269 14.95 -9.25 -3.69
C ALA A 269 15.20 -8.18 -4.76
N ARG A 270 16.38 -8.17 -5.40
CA ARG A 270 16.70 -7.31 -6.55
C ARG A 270 15.78 -7.58 -7.74
N LYS A 271 15.54 -8.85 -8.08
CA LYS A 271 14.62 -9.21 -9.18
C LYS A 271 13.21 -8.65 -8.93
N LEU A 272 12.71 -8.70 -7.69
CA LEU A 272 11.40 -8.11 -7.36
C LEU A 272 11.43 -6.57 -7.44
N ALA A 273 12.50 -5.92 -6.98
CA ALA A 273 12.65 -4.48 -7.09
C ALA A 273 12.79 -4.02 -8.57
N ASP A 274 13.50 -4.77 -9.39
CA ASP A 274 13.60 -4.51 -10.83
C ASP A 274 12.24 -4.65 -11.53
N TRP A 275 11.50 -5.73 -11.25
CA TRP A 275 10.16 -5.94 -11.78
C TRP A 275 9.20 -4.82 -11.37
N ALA A 276 9.22 -4.39 -10.12
CA ALA A 276 8.35 -3.32 -9.61
C ALA A 276 8.53 -1.98 -10.36
N THR A 277 9.67 -1.79 -11.03
CA THR A 277 9.97 -0.58 -11.82
C THR A 277 9.75 -0.77 -13.33
N THR A 278 9.30 -1.94 -13.79
CA THR A 278 9.02 -2.20 -15.21
C THR A 278 7.78 -1.45 -15.70
N ARG A 279 7.66 -1.31 -17.02
CA ARG A 279 6.44 -0.79 -17.66
C ARG A 279 5.23 -1.67 -17.31
N GLU A 280 5.38 -2.99 -17.37
CA GLU A 280 4.32 -3.96 -17.04
C GLU A 280 3.77 -3.73 -15.63
N ALA A 281 4.65 -3.60 -14.63
CA ALA A 281 4.25 -3.32 -13.25
C ALA A 281 3.51 -1.99 -13.13
N ASN A 282 4.02 -0.92 -13.77
CA ASN A 282 3.38 0.40 -13.77
C ASN A 282 2.02 0.39 -14.49
N GLU A 283 1.84 -0.42 -15.54
CA GLU A 283 0.54 -0.62 -16.19
C GLU A 283 -0.47 -1.36 -15.28
N LEU A 284 0.01 -2.25 -14.39
CA LEU A 284 -0.83 -2.84 -13.34
C LEU A 284 -1.22 -1.82 -12.27
N TYR A 285 -0.28 -0.98 -11.82
CA TYR A 285 -0.56 0.09 -10.87
C TYR A 285 -1.57 1.09 -11.44
N ALA A 286 -1.43 1.45 -12.72
CA ALA A 286 -2.32 2.37 -13.42
C ALA A 286 -3.79 1.89 -13.55
N LYS A 287 -4.06 0.62 -13.32
CA LYS A 287 -5.44 0.11 -13.22
C LYS A 287 -6.11 0.54 -11.91
N ASN A 288 -5.31 0.89 -10.90
CA ASN A 288 -5.74 1.17 -9.54
C ASN A 288 -5.54 2.64 -9.14
N PHE A 289 -4.51 3.31 -9.67
CA PHE A 289 -4.08 4.64 -9.25
C PHE A 289 -4.01 5.62 -10.42
N ALA A 290 -4.34 6.88 -10.14
CA ALA A 290 -4.34 7.95 -11.14
C ALA A 290 -2.93 8.45 -11.48
N VAL A 291 -1.96 8.23 -10.59
CA VAL A 291 -0.57 8.67 -10.74
C VAL A 291 0.35 7.50 -10.43
N VAL A 292 1.21 7.13 -11.39
CA VAL A 292 2.20 6.06 -11.25
C VAL A 292 3.62 6.58 -11.50
N ALA A 293 4.62 5.82 -11.07
CA ALA A 293 6.01 6.27 -11.10
C ALA A 293 6.56 6.45 -12.52
N MET A 294 6.11 5.63 -13.50
CA MET A 294 6.59 5.70 -14.87
C MET A 294 5.76 6.71 -15.69
N PRO A 295 6.35 7.79 -16.21
CA PRO A 295 5.65 8.73 -17.09
C PRO A 295 5.12 8.07 -18.37
N GLY A 296 4.02 8.61 -18.90
CA GLY A 296 3.44 8.15 -20.17
C GLY A 296 2.63 6.85 -20.08
N ILE A 297 2.41 6.32 -18.87
CA ILE A 297 1.41 5.27 -18.66
C ILE A 297 0.03 5.92 -18.56
N ALA A 298 -0.91 5.43 -19.37
CA ALA A 298 -2.28 5.92 -19.35
C ALA A 298 -3.03 5.42 -18.11
N THR A 299 -3.48 6.35 -17.29
CA THR A 299 -4.31 6.09 -16.12
C THR A 299 -5.71 6.64 -16.38
N ARG A 300 -6.73 5.79 -16.32
CA ARG A 300 -8.13 6.21 -16.54
C ARG A 300 -9.02 5.55 -15.50
N LEU A 301 -9.06 6.14 -14.32
CA LEU A 301 -9.98 5.72 -13.28
C LEU A 301 -11.34 6.42 -13.47
N LYS A 302 -12.42 5.63 -13.51
CA LYS A 302 -13.77 6.10 -13.91
C LYS A 302 -14.29 7.26 -13.05
N TYR A 303 -13.92 7.27 -11.76
CA TYR A 303 -14.50 8.22 -10.80
C TYR A 303 -13.43 9.12 -10.15
N VAL A 304 -12.25 9.20 -10.74
CA VAL A 304 -11.18 10.11 -10.32
C VAL A 304 -11.09 11.25 -11.33
N PRO A 305 -11.08 12.53 -10.91
CA PRO A 305 -11.08 13.66 -11.83
C PRO A 305 -9.74 13.78 -12.58
N ASN A 306 -9.78 14.35 -13.78
CA ASN A 306 -8.57 14.52 -14.61
C ASN A 306 -7.54 15.45 -13.98
N ASP A 307 -7.96 16.37 -13.12
CA ASP A 307 -7.11 17.31 -12.36
C ASP A 307 -6.68 16.77 -10.99
N TYR A 308 -6.78 15.45 -10.76
CA TYR A 308 -6.47 14.82 -9.47
C TYR A 308 -5.07 15.16 -8.96
N GLU A 309 -4.06 15.10 -9.83
CA GLU A 309 -2.67 15.38 -9.44
C GLU A 309 -2.48 16.83 -8.98
N GLN A 310 -3.20 17.79 -9.59
CA GLN A 310 -3.16 19.20 -9.20
C GLN A 310 -3.85 19.47 -7.84
N ARG A 311 -4.71 18.55 -7.39
CA ARG A 311 -5.37 18.64 -6.09
C ARG A 311 -4.52 18.13 -4.94
N LEU A 312 -3.43 17.41 -5.22
CA LEU A 312 -2.52 16.91 -4.20
C LEU A 312 -1.81 18.09 -3.52
N VAL A 313 -1.85 18.13 -2.18
CA VAL A 313 -1.17 19.19 -1.42
C VAL A 313 0.34 19.09 -1.57
N LYS A 314 1.04 20.20 -1.35
CA LYS A 314 2.49 20.16 -1.19
C LYS A 314 2.81 19.36 0.07
N ASN A 315 3.38 18.18 -0.10
CA ASN A 315 3.65 17.24 0.97
C ASN A 315 5.15 17.15 1.27
N ASP A 316 5.51 17.06 2.56
CA ASP A 316 6.88 16.90 3.03
C ASP A 316 7.03 15.58 3.80
N PHE A 317 7.48 14.53 3.11
CA PHE A 317 7.72 13.21 3.70
C PHE A 317 8.80 13.23 4.78
N GLN A 318 9.79 14.12 4.70
CA GLN A 318 10.82 14.24 5.73
C GLN A 318 10.24 14.81 7.02
N TRP A 319 9.38 15.82 6.90
CA TRP A 319 8.64 16.37 8.02
C TRP A 319 7.68 15.35 8.63
N MET A 320 6.93 14.62 7.79
CA MET A 320 6.02 13.55 8.25
C MET A 320 6.78 12.48 9.04
N ALA A 321 7.89 11.97 8.52
CA ALA A 321 8.70 10.96 9.19
C ALA A 321 9.36 11.49 10.49
N LYS A 322 9.81 12.74 10.48
CA LYS A 322 10.43 13.36 11.66
C LYS A 322 9.46 13.54 12.83
N ASN A 323 8.22 13.90 12.51
CA ASN A 323 7.22 14.24 13.52
C ASN A 323 6.23 13.08 13.78
N ARG A 324 6.43 11.93 13.13
CA ARG A 324 5.49 10.81 13.16
C ARG A 324 5.08 10.41 14.58
N ASP A 325 6.04 10.13 15.44
CA ASP A 325 5.75 9.61 16.78
C ASP A 325 5.05 10.65 17.66
N ALA A 326 5.46 11.92 17.56
CA ALA A 326 4.82 13.02 18.28
C ALA A 326 3.37 13.24 17.81
N ILE A 327 3.13 13.22 16.48
CA ILE A 327 1.80 13.36 15.90
C ILE A 327 0.89 12.20 16.33
N LEU A 328 1.38 10.97 16.25
CA LEU A 328 0.61 9.78 16.62
C LEU A 328 0.29 9.75 18.12
N ALA A 329 1.24 10.14 18.98
CA ALA A 329 1.03 10.21 20.41
C ALA A 329 0.00 11.29 20.80
N GLU A 330 0.09 12.48 20.21
CA GLU A 330 -0.87 13.55 20.46
C GLU A 330 -2.26 13.21 19.93
N TRP A 331 -2.35 12.60 18.74
CA TRP A 331 -3.61 12.10 18.20
C TRP A 331 -4.25 11.04 19.11
N GLN A 332 -3.45 10.08 19.56
CA GLN A 332 -3.88 9.00 20.47
C GLN A 332 -4.45 9.57 21.77
N LYS A 333 -3.77 10.56 22.35
CA LYS A 333 -4.19 11.23 23.56
C LYS A 333 -5.53 11.95 23.40
N ARG A 334 -5.75 12.65 22.26
CA ARG A 334 -6.96 13.44 22.03
C ARG A 334 -8.17 12.60 21.62
N TYR A 335 -7.99 11.56 20.76
CA TYR A 335 -9.10 11.01 19.98
C TYR A 335 -9.30 9.51 20.12
N SER A 336 -8.45 8.79 20.84
CA SER A 336 -8.49 7.31 20.89
C SER A 336 -9.77 6.71 21.48
N THR A 337 -10.56 7.49 22.21
CA THR A 337 -11.80 7.03 22.87
C THR A 337 -12.85 6.51 21.88
N LYS A 338 -12.79 6.94 20.62
CA LYS A 338 -13.68 6.47 19.53
C LYS A 338 -13.03 5.44 18.61
N SER A 339 -11.86 4.91 18.95
CA SER A 339 -11.19 3.88 18.16
C SER A 339 -11.90 2.54 18.28
N GLU A 340 -12.04 1.81 17.16
CA GLU A 340 -12.56 0.44 17.22
C GLU A 340 -11.64 -0.45 18.07
N PRO A 341 -12.18 -1.47 18.76
CA PRO A 341 -11.37 -2.36 19.57
C PRO A 341 -10.26 -3.04 18.76
N LYS A 342 -9.09 -3.19 19.36
CA LYS A 342 -8.03 -4.02 18.77
C LYS A 342 -8.51 -5.47 18.69
N LYS A 343 -8.37 -6.08 17.55
CA LYS A 343 -8.64 -7.52 17.37
C LYS A 343 -7.54 -8.35 17.98
#